data_e72e65429a7e457125ddcb51c6ec8f11
#
_entry.id   e72e65429a7e457125ddcb51c6ec8f11
#
_cell.length_a   1.000
_cell.length_b   1.000
_cell.length_c   1.000
_cell.angle_alpha   90.00
_cell.angle_beta   90.00
_cell.angle_gamma   90.00
#
_symmetry.space_group_name_H-M   'P 1'
#
loop_
_entity.id
_entity.type
_entity.pdbx_description
1 polymer ?
#
loop_
_entity_poly.entity_id
_entity_poly.type
_entity_poly.pdbx_seq_one_letter_code
_entity_poly.pdbx_strand_id
1 'polypeptide(L)'
;MQLSGKRNIRAFLALAKANGYAIASRPNELNIFGVRANKTTPNEFDDQLYTFWKDDKGVWKGRVYTITTDPGTYWLKNPMNVDGTAILKAGQYKNAYKLGLHRGEYEALVQTGPVTAIRDYDRNAILDFNNGKETTGLYGINIHRATKSGSSQNVDKWSAGCQVFQNSNDFAEFIDLAKKHRDLYGNSFTYTLVDERAYTRKLKRYGAYVVGALLLGVSIYAIYRTLKKKK
;
A
#
# COMPACT_ATOMS: atom_id res chain seq x y z
N MET A 1 0.50 13.45 -7.78
CA MET A 1 1.21 13.29 -9.09
C MET A 1 0.40 12.37 -10.00
N GLN A 2 0.09 12.77 -11.21
CA GLN A 2 -0.67 11.92 -12.14
C GLN A 2 0.24 10.80 -12.65
N LEU A 3 -0.22 9.55 -12.59
CA LEU A 3 0.50 8.44 -13.24
C LEU A 3 0.61 8.76 -14.74
N SER A 4 1.73 9.34 -15.15
CA SER A 4 2.03 9.57 -16.55
C SER A 4 2.39 8.23 -17.19
N GLY A 5 1.38 7.50 -17.64
CA GLY A 5 1.63 6.44 -18.57
C GLY A 5 1.04 5.09 -18.24
N LYS A 6 0.49 4.53 -19.28
CA LYS A 6 0.03 3.14 -19.44
C LYS A 6 1.04 2.09 -18.92
N ARG A 7 2.32 2.45 -18.69
CA ARG A 7 3.40 1.55 -18.27
C ARG A 7 3.23 1.05 -16.83
N ASN A 8 2.99 1.95 -15.86
CA ASN A 8 2.89 1.55 -14.45
C ASN A 8 1.63 0.72 -14.18
N ILE A 9 0.49 1.09 -14.76
CA ILE A 9 -0.74 0.31 -14.63
C ILE A 9 -0.57 -1.08 -15.24
N ARG A 10 0.06 -1.20 -16.44
CA ARG A 10 0.38 -2.51 -17.03
C ARG A 10 1.26 -3.38 -16.12
N ALA A 11 2.18 -2.76 -15.40
CA ALA A 11 3.02 -3.45 -14.44
C ALA A 11 2.20 -4.03 -13.27
N PHE A 12 1.26 -3.24 -12.70
CA PHE A 12 0.36 -3.74 -11.66
C PHE A 12 -0.58 -4.84 -12.15
N LEU A 13 -1.10 -4.74 -13.37
CA LEU A 13 -1.91 -5.79 -13.98
C LEU A 13 -1.12 -7.10 -14.16
N ALA A 14 0.14 -7.00 -14.60
CA ALA A 14 1.02 -8.17 -14.74
C ALA A 14 1.38 -8.79 -13.37
N LEU A 15 1.67 -7.94 -12.38
CA LEU A 15 1.94 -8.35 -11.01
C LEU A 15 0.71 -9.05 -10.38
N ALA A 16 -0.46 -8.48 -10.54
CA ALA A 16 -1.71 -9.06 -10.05
C ALA A 16 -1.94 -10.43 -10.66
N LYS A 17 -1.80 -10.57 -11.99
CA LYS A 17 -1.91 -11.86 -12.68
C LYS A 17 -0.90 -12.89 -12.15
N ALA A 18 0.35 -12.49 -11.92
CA ALA A 18 1.40 -13.38 -11.45
C ALA A 18 1.19 -13.87 -10.01
N ASN A 19 0.44 -13.12 -9.18
CA ASN A 19 0.15 -13.46 -7.79
C ASN A 19 -1.31 -13.91 -7.55
N GLY A 20 -2.13 -14.02 -8.59
CA GLY A 20 -3.54 -14.38 -8.47
C GLY A 20 -4.39 -13.30 -7.77
N TYR A 21 -3.96 -12.03 -7.81
CA TYR A 21 -4.70 -10.92 -7.24
C TYR A 21 -5.85 -10.48 -8.14
N ALA A 22 -7.00 -10.23 -7.55
CA ALA A 22 -8.15 -9.68 -8.25
C ALA A 22 -7.88 -8.22 -8.65
N ILE A 23 -8.36 -7.84 -9.84
CA ILE A 23 -8.30 -6.49 -10.39
C ILE A 23 -9.72 -6.06 -10.77
N ALA A 24 -10.14 -4.93 -10.24
CA ALA A 24 -11.35 -4.23 -10.64
C ALA A 24 -11.19 -3.70 -12.08
N SER A 25 -12.16 -3.96 -12.95
CA SER A 25 -12.07 -3.62 -14.38
C SER A 25 -13.30 -2.93 -14.96
N ARG A 26 -14.35 -2.74 -14.15
CA ARG A 26 -15.53 -1.93 -14.52
C ARG A 26 -15.18 -0.43 -14.55
N PRO A 27 -15.91 0.42 -15.28
CA PRO A 27 -15.67 1.86 -15.29
C PRO A 27 -15.75 2.47 -13.89
N ASN A 28 -14.75 3.27 -13.49
CA ASN A 28 -14.66 3.94 -12.19
C ASN A 28 -14.58 2.99 -10.95
N GLU A 29 -14.40 1.69 -11.16
CA GLU A 29 -14.12 0.75 -10.09
C GLU A 29 -12.65 0.85 -9.67
N LEU A 30 -12.41 1.15 -8.39
CA LEU A 30 -11.09 1.55 -7.89
C LEU A 30 -10.22 0.35 -7.50
N ASN A 31 -9.00 0.31 -8.00
CA ASN A 31 -7.93 -0.53 -7.48
C ASN A 31 -7.01 0.29 -6.59
N ILE A 32 -6.64 -0.24 -5.42
CA ILE A 32 -5.81 0.44 -4.42
C ILE A 32 -4.60 -0.45 -4.11
N PHE A 33 -3.40 0.03 -4.46
CA PHE A 33 -2.14 -0.68 -4.28
C PHE A 33 -1.15 0.15 -3.49
N GLY A 34 -0.78 -0.31 -2.29
CA GLY A 34 0.39 0.20 -1.57
C GLY A 34 1.65 -0.48 -2.10
N VAL A 35 2.72 0.27 -2.21
CA VAL A 35 4.06 -0.23 -2.54
C VAL A 35 5.00 0.20 -1.42
N ARG A 36 5.41 -0.78 -0.62
CA ARG A 36 6.37 -0.60 0.46
C ARG A 36 7.78 -0.59 -0.10
N ALA A 37 8.54 0.45 0.23
CA ALA A 37 9.93 0.59 -0.16
C ALA A 37 10.83 -0.50 0.48
N ASN A 38 11.96 -0.80 -0.16
CA ASN A 38 12.94 -1.73 0.38
C ASN A 38 13.84 -1.06 1.42
N LYS A 39 13.25 -0.60 2.52
CA LYS A 39 13.93 0.03 3.64
C LYS A 39 13.52 -0.58 4.97
N THR A 40 14.32 -0.38 5.99
CA THR A 40 14.08 -0.79 7.39
C THR A 40 14.13 0.39 8.36
N THR A 41 14.43 1.59 7.85
CA THR A 41 14.41 2.82 8.63
C THR A 41 12.97 3.28 8.79
N PRO A 42 12.45 3.39 10.02
CA PRO A 42 11.10 3.87 10.25
C PRO A 42 11.00 5.39 10.16
N ASN A 43 9.81 5.90 10.29
CA ASN A 43 9.52 7.33 10.45
C ASN A 43 9.58 8.16 9.17
N GLU A 44 9.72 7.55 8.02
CA GLU A 44 9.75 8.21 6.71
C GLU A 44 8.45 7.98 5.94
N PHE A 45 8.06 8.96 5.10
CA PHE A 45 7.04 8.79 4.07
C PHE A 45 7.70 8.43 2.75
N ASP A 46 8.20 7.22 2.63
CA ASP A 46 8.98 6.72 1.50
C ASP A 46 8.27 5.66 0.67
N ASP A 47 7.05 5.33 1.07
CA ASP A 47 6.17 4.40 0.37
C ASP A 47 5.22 5.12 -0.58
N GLN A 48 4.57 4.37 -1.45
CA GLN A 48 3.63 4.92 -2.42
C GLN A 48 2.29 4.19 -2.37
N LEU A 49 1.20 4.93 -2.56
CA LEU A 49 -0.11 4.38 -2.81
C LEU A 49 -0.53 4.72 -4.23
N TYR A 50 -0.80 3.69 -5.01
CA TYR A 50 -1.32 3.79 -6.37
C TYR A 50 -2.81 3.50 -6.37
N THR A 51 -3.59 4.41 -6.96
CA THR A 51 -4.97 4.15 -7.34
C THR A 51 -5.09 4.11 -8.84
N PHE A 52 -5.84 3.15 -9.38
CA PHE A 52 -6.09 3.09 -10.81
C PHE A 52 -7.46 2.49 -11.11
N TRP A 53 -8.07 2.95 -12.19
CA TRP A 53 -9.40 2.56 -12.63
C TRP A 53 -9.52 2.72 -14.15
N LYS A 54 -10.55 2.15 -14.74
CA LYS A 54 -10.95 2.52 -16.10
C LYS A 54 -11.89 3.71 -16.06
N ASP A 55 -11.73 4.66 -16.96
CA ASP A 55 -12.75 5.69 -17.17
C ASP A 55 -13.96 5.13 -17.94
N ASP A 56 -14.98 5.97 -18.19
CA ASP A 56 -16.20 5.58 -18.89
C ASP A 56 -15.95 5.12 -20.34
N LYS A 57 -14.80 5.46 -20.92
CA LYS A 57 -14.34 5.01 -22.23
C LYS A 57 -13.50 3.74 -22.18
N GLY A 58 -13.35 3.10 -21.00
CA GLY A 58 -12.54 1.92 -20.78
C GLY A 58 -11.03 2.18 -20.75
N VAL A 59 -10.59 3.43 -20.69
CA VAL A 59 -9.17 3.83 -20.66
C VAL A 59 -8.68 3.83 -19.23
N TRP A 60 -7.55 3.16 -18.96
CA TRP A 60 -6.93 3.16 -17.65
C TRP A 60 -6.42 4.53 -17.24
N LYS A 61 -6.83 4.98 -16.09
CA LYS A 61 -6.40 6.19 -15.37
C LYS A 61 -5.76 5.79 -14.04
N GLY A 62 -4.97 6.67 -13.46
CA GLY A 62 -4.40 6.41 -12.13
C GLY A 62 -3.78 7.64 -11.49
N ARG A 63 -3.54 7.51 -10.20
CA ARG A 63 -2.87 8.48 -9.33
C ARG A 63 -1.81 7.75 -8.51
N VAL A 64 -0.82 8.50 -8.07
CA VAL A 64 0.17 8.04 -7.11
C VAL A 64 0.32 9.08 -6.01
N TYR A 65 0.40 8.60 -4.77
CA TYR A 65 0.48 9.42 -3.57
C TYR A 65 1.65 8.95 -2.71
N THR A 66 2.28 9.88 -2.00
CA THR A 66 3.30 9.57 -1.01
C THR A 66 2.63 9.19 0.30
N ILE A 67 2.98 8.02 0.82
CA ILE A 67 2.44 7.47 2.07
C ILE A 67 3.55 6.85 2.91
N THR A 68 3.20 6.39 4.11
CA THR A 68 3.90 5.30 4.79
C THR A 68 2.98 4.09 4.90
N THR A 69 3.54 2.89 4.84
CA THR A 69 2.87 1.62 5.13
C THR A 69 3.37 1.01 6.44
N ASP A 70 4.21 1.74 7.14
CA ASP A 70 4.98 1.29 8.30
C ASP A 70 4.64 2.10 9.56
N PRO A 71 4.84 1.54 10.75
CA PRO A 71 4.72 2.29 11.99
C PRO A 71 5.84 3.32 12.16
N GLY A 72 5.51 4.45 12.78
CA GLY A 72 6.51 5.42 13.19
C GLY A 72 7.34 4.97 14.40
N THR A 73 8.49 5.61 14.60
CA THR A 73 9.46 5.27 15.65
C THR A 73 8.85 5.27 17.05
N TYR A 74 7.89 6.17 17.32
CA TYR A 74 7.22 6.21 18.62
C TYR A 74 6.56 4.86 18.96
N TRP A 75 5.79 4.30 18.02
CA TRP A 75 5.04 3.07 18.26
C TRP A 75 5.92 1.81 18.23
N LEU A 76 7.03 1.82 17.49
CA LEU A 76 8.00 0.74 17.56
C LEU A 76 8.58 0.60 18.97
N LYS A 77 8.90 1.74 19.61
CA LYS A 77 9.42 1.76 20.98
C LYS A 77 8.34 1.58 22.06
N ASN A 78 7.09 1.94 21.76
CA ASN A 78 5.97 1.92 22.68
C ASN A 78 4.78 1.16 22.09
N PRO A 79 4.88 -0.16 21.85
CA PRO A 79 3.82 -0.93 21.23
C PRO A 79 2.55 -0.94 22.09
N MET A 80 1.39 -0.80 21.45
CA MET A 80 0.08 -0.91 22.12
C MET A 80 -0.30 -2.37 22.44
N ASN A 81 0.40 -3.33 21.88
CA ASN A 81 0.16 -4.77 22.07
C ASN A 81 1.41 -5.42 22.67
N VAL A 82 1.22 -6.39 23.55
CA VAL A 82 2.33 -7.13 24.20
C VAL A 82 3.18 -7.89 23.19
N ASP A 83 2.59 -8.35 22.11
CA ASP A 83 3.27 -9.05 21.01
C ASP A 83 4.04 -8.09 20.06
N GLY A 84 4.01 -6.77 20.30
CA GLY A 84 4.70 -5.77 19.49
C GLY A 84 3.81 -4.97 18.55
N THR A 85 4.42 -4.02 17.86
CA THR A 85 3.73 -3.11 16.92
C THR A 85 3.35 -3.85 15.63
N ALA A 86 2.17 -3.56 15.10
CA ALA A 86 1.69 -4.22 13.89
C ALA A 86 2.33 -3.61 12.63
N ILE A 87 2.90 -4.45 11.78
CA ILE A 87 3.30 -4.11 10.42
C ILE A 87 2.42 -4.92 9.47
N LEU A 88 1.68 -4.26 8.58
CA LEU A 88 0.81 -4.96 7.63
C LEU A 88 1.64 -5.88 6.72
N LYS A 89 1.32 -7.16 6.68
CA LYS A 89 1.98 -8.12 5.78
C LYS A 89 1.60 -7.82 4.32
N ALA A 90 2.55 -7.96 3.40
CA ALA A 90 2.25 -7.84 1.96
C ALA A 90 1.26 -8.92 1.51
N GLY A 91 0.28 -8.52 0.69
CA GLY A 91 -0.79 -9.40 0.22
C GLY A 91 -1.98 -8.62 -0.30
N GLN A 92 -3.02 -9.33 -0.73
CA GLN A 92 -4.28 -8.72 -1.12
C GLN A 92 -5.36 -8.98 -0.06
N TYR A 93 -5.96 -7.91 0.43
CA TYR A 93 -7.03 -7.89 1.44
C TYR A 93 -8.34 -7.53 0.76
N LYS A 94 -9.05 -8.58 0.30
CA LYS A 94 -10.30 -8.43 -0.45
C LYS A 94 -11.42 -7.95 0.46
N ASN A 95 -12.08 -6.85 0.06
CA ASN A 95 -13.24 -6.28 0.77
C ASN A 95 -12.99 -6.01 2.27
N ALA A 96 -11.73 -5.76 2.63
CA ALA A 96 -11.33 -5.59 4.02
C ALA A 96 -11.46 -4.15 4.52
N TYR A 97 -11.89 -3.21 3.66
CA TYR A 97 -11.99 -1.79 4.00
C TYR A 97 -13.33 -1.19 3.58
N LYS A 98 -13.76 -0.17 4.31
CA LYS A 98 -14.94 0.67 4.00
C LYS A 98 -14.63 2.14 4.22
N LEU A 99 -15.31 3.04 3.51
CA LEU A 99 -15.39 4.43 3.91
C LEU A 99 -16.12 4.52 5.25
N GLY A 100 -15.48 5.11 6.23
CA GLY A 100 -15.99 5.30 7.59
C GLY A 100 -15.18 6.35 8.32
N LEU A 101 -15.49 6.60 9.60
CA LEU A 101 -14.79 7.60 10.38
C LEU A 101 -13.55 7.01 11.07
N HIS A 102 -12.36 7.53 10.74
CA HIS A 102 -11.16 7.23 11.50
C HIS A 102 -11.26 7.89 12.86
N ARG A 103 -11.22 7.06 13.94
CA ARG A 103 -11.38 7.49 15.34
C ARG A 103 -12.65 8.32 15.62
N GLY A 104 -13.70 8.17 14.78
CA GLY A 104 -14.92 8.97 14.90
C GLY A 104 -14.82 10.41 14.38
N GLU A 105 -13.69 10.83 13.82
CA GLU A 105 -13.39 12.24 13.53
C GLU A 105 -13.58 12.61 12.05
N TYR A 106 -13.02 11.83 11.12
CA TYR A 106 -13.04 12.16 9.70
C TYR A 106 -13.07 10.93 8.80
N GLU A 107 -13.55 11.09 7.58
CA GLU A 107 -13.66 10.01 6.62
C GLU A 107 -12.30 9.44 6.23
N ALA A 108 -12.20 8.11 6.23
CA ALA A 108 -11.03 7.35 5.84
C ALA A 108 -11.46 5.98 5.32
N LEU A 109 -10.56 5.20 4.75
CA LEU A 109 -10.82 3.78 4.59
C LEU A 109 -10.49 3.06 5.89
N VAL A 110 -11.52 2.64 6.60
CA VAL A 110 -11.39 1.92 7.88
C VAL A 110 -11.39 0.42 7.64
N GLN A 111 -10.54 -0.29 8.37
CA GLN A 111 -10.47 -1.74 8.32
C GLN A 111 -11.75 -2.35 8.90
N THR A 112 -12.41 -3.22 8.13
CA THR A 112 -13.62 -3.95 8.52
C THR A 112 -13.53 -5.45 8.27
N GLY A 113 -12.54 -5.89 7.51
CA GLY A 113 -12.21 -7.30 7.32
C GLY A 113 -10.85 -7.66 7.93
N PRO A 114 -10.57 -8.97 8.13
CA PRO A 114 -9.32 -9.40 8.71
C PRO A 114 -8.13 -9.08 7.79
N VAL A 115 -7.02 -8.65 8.40
CA VAL A 115 -5.73 -8.49 7.75
C VAL A 115 -4.65 -9.23 8.54
N THR A 116 -3.55 -9.59 7.89
CA THR A 116 -2.40 -10.22 8.55
C THR A 116 -1.36 -9.16 8.87
N ALA A 117 -0.94 -9.11 10.14
CA ALA A 117 0.13 -8.27 10.62
C ALA A 117 1.32 -9.11 11.11
N ILE A 118 2.51 -8.62 10.86
CA ILE A 118 3.76 -9.06 11.47
C ILE A 118 3.97 -8.22 12.73
N ARG A 119 4.28 -8.83 13.87
CA ARG A 119 4.48 -8.14 15.15
C ARG A 119 5.95 -7.81 15.34
N ASP A 120 6.26 -6.53 15.29
CA ASP A 120 7.57 -5.99 15.64
C ASP A 120 7.66 -5.84 17.17
N TYR A 121 8.42 -6.70 17.83
CA TYR A 121 8.36 -6.92 19.28
C TYR A 121 9.57 -6.41 20.06
N ASP A 122 10.70 -6.12 19.41
CA ASP A 122 11.97 -5.88 20.09
C ASP A 122 12.16 -4.44 20.61
N ARG A 123 11.18 -3.55 20.31
CA ARG A 123 11.12 -2.16 20.79
C ARG A 123 12.30 -1.28 20.38
N ASN A 124 13.01 -1.66 19.35
CA ASN A 124 14.06 -0.84 18.76
C ASN A 124 13.47 0.16 17.73
N ALA A 125 14.30 0.87 17.01
CA ALA A 125 13.89 1.81 15.97
C ALA A 125 14.22 1.26 14.56
N ILE A 126 14.03 -0.04 14.35
CA ILE A 126 14.25 -0.74 13.08
C ILE A 126 12.97 -1.52 12.76
N LEU A 127 12.56 -1.54 11.51
CA LEU A 127 11.38 -2.28 11.07
C LEU A 127 11.73 -3.76 10.85
N ASP A 128 11.15 -4.64 11.65
CA ASP A 128 11.34 -6.08 11.57
C ASP A 128 10.22 -6.78 10.80
N PHE A 129 10.52 -7.16 9.55
CA PHE A 129 9.54 -7.77 8.65
C PHE A 129 9.58 -9.31 8.61
N ASN A 130 10.58 -9.94 9.25
CA ASN A 130 10.82 -11.38 9.09
C ASN A 130 10.83 -12.15 10.41
N ASN A 131 11.00 -11.49 11.55
CA ASN A 131 11.24 -12.12 12.85
C ASN A 131 10.03 -12.10 13.77
N GLY A 132 9.01 -11.31 13.41
CA GLY A 132 7.82 -11.15 14.23
C GLY A 132 6.79 -12.27 14.03
N LYS A 133 6.00 -12.51 15.09
CA LYS A 133 4.82 -13.39 15.02
C LYS A 133 3.80 -12.82 14.03
N GLU A 134 3.32 -13.66 13.13
CA GLU A 134 2.21 -13.29 12.24
C GLU A 134 0.87 -13.54 12.95
N THR A 135 0.00 -12.54 12.90
CA THR A 135 -1.36 -12.63 13.45
C THR A 135 -2.35 -12.10 12.44
N THR A 136 -3.57 -12.68 12.40
CA THR A 136 -4.63 -12.24 11.49
C THR A 136 -5.86 -11.82 12.29
N GLY A 137 -6.40 -10.64 11.98
CA GLY A 137 -7.55 -10.10 12.71
C GLY A 137 -7.90 -8.67 12.34
N LEU A 138 -8.72 -8.05 13.18
CA LEU A 138 -9.11 -6.65 13.11
C LEU A 138 -8.20 -5.85 14.04
N TYR A 139 -7.31 -5.02 13.49
CA TYR A 139 -6.32 -4.27 14.23
C TYR A 139 -6.51 -2.75 14.13
N GLY A 140 -7.52 -2.31 13.35
CA GLY A 140 -7.70 -0.90 13.06
C GLY A 140 -6.61 -0.34 12.14
N ILE A 141 -5.99 -1.18 11.29
CA ILE A 141 -5.03 -0.75 10.28
C ILE A 141 -5.79 -0.05 9.16
N ASN A 142 -5.99 1.25 9.32
CA ASN A 142 -6.76 2.09 8.41
C ASN A 142 -5.85 2.74 7.35
N ILE A 143 -6.49 3.27 6.28
CA ILE A 143 -5.83 4.12 5.28
C ILE A 143 -6.32 5.54 5.52
N HIS A 144 -5.46 6.41 6.07
CA HIS A 144 -5.83 7.73 6.56
C HIS A 144 -4.74 8.80 6.30
N ARG A 145 -4.96 10.04 6.71
CA ARG A 145 -3.97 11.13 6.58
C ARG A 145 -3.18 11.34 7.88
N ALA A 146 -1.98 11.87 7.76
CA ALA A 146 -1.21 12.34 8.90
C ALA A 146 -1.83 13.64 9.46
N THR A 147 -1.69 14.74 8.78
CA THR A 147 -2.15 16.04 9.25
C THR A 147 -3.49 16.47 8.65
N LYS A 148 -4.21 17.37 9.32
CA LYS A 148 -5.46 17.96 8.82
C LYS A 148 -5.23 18.87 7.61
N SER A 149 -4.06 19.52 7.52
CA SER A 149 -3.70 20.44 6.43
C SER A 149 -2.21 20.35 6.13
N GLY A 150 -1.82 20.54 4.86
CA GLY A 150 -0.43 20.49 4.41
C GLY A 150 0.16 19.07 4.44
N SER A 151 1.46 18.98 4.73
CA SER A 151 2.22 17.73 4.74
C SER A 151 2.94 17.53 6.07
N SER A 152 3.03 16.27 6.53
CA SER A 152 3.86 15.90 7.68
C SER A 152 5.26 15.53 7.20
N GLN A 153 6.30 15.90 7.97
CA GLN A 153 7.68 15.54 7.66
C GLN A 153 7.99 14.11 8.13
N ASN A 154 7.50 13.74 9.31
CA ASN A 154 7.78 12.46 9.95
C ASN A 154 6.49 11.69 10.24
N VAL A 155 6.60 10.37 10.32
CA VAL A 155 5.47 9.48 10.63
C VAL A 155 5.10 9.52 12.10
N ASP A 156 6.07 9.47 13.01
CA ASP A 156 5.92 9.54 14.48
C ASP A 156 4.69 8.77 15.00
N LYS A 157 3.73 9.51 15.58
CA LYS A 157 2.50 8.96 16.16
C LYS A 157 1.36 8.76 15.15
N TRP A 158 1.55 9.17 13.90
CA TRP A 158 0.49 9.04 12.89
C TRP A 158 0.20 7.59 12.50
N SER A 159 1.21 6.71 12.53
CA SER A 159 1.04 5.29 12.19
C SER A 159 1.53 4.38 13.31
N ALA A 160 0.65 3.53 13.82
CA ALA A 160 0.96 2.34 14.61
C ALA A 160 0.81 1.06 13.76
N GLY A 161 1.01 1.19 12.43
CA GLY A 161 0.82 0.17 11.41
C GLY A 161 -0.20 0.54 10.33
N CYS A 162 -0.86 1.70 10.44
CA CYS A 162 -1.77 2.22 9.42
C CYS A 162 -1.04 2.63 8.14
N GLN A 163 -1.79 2.71 7.05
CA GLN A 163 -1.34 3.27 5.78
C GLN A 163 -1.63 4.78 5.81
N VAL A 164 -0.60 5.62 5.88
CA VAL A 164 -0.80 7.04 6.20
C VAL A 164 -0.31 7.95 5.08
N PHE A 165 -1.20 8.79 4.56
CA PHE A 165 -0.87 9.81 3.59
C PHE A 165 -0.06 10.93 4.21
N GLN A 166 1.03 11.33 3.55
CA GLN A 166 1.87 12.44 3.94
C GLN A 166 1.14 13.79 3.79
N ASN A 167 0.45 13.98 2.67
CA ASN A 167 -0.21 15.23 2.28
C ASN A 167 -1.73 15.14 2.40
N SER A 168 -2.35 16.16 3.00
CA SER A 168 -3.80 16.21 3.22
C SER A 168 -4.60 16.40 1.94
N ASN A 169 -4.09 17.11 0.92
CA ASN A 169 -4.79 17.31 -0.34
C ASN A 169 -4.78 16.03 -1.18
N ASP A 170 -3.66 15.29 -1.18
CA ASP A 170 -3.56 13.98 -1.81
C ASP A 170 -4.57 13.00 -1.19
N PHE A 171 -4.72 13.06 0.14
CA PHE A 171 -5.71 12.25 0.84
C PHE A 171 -7.15 12.65 0.49
N ALA A 172 -7.44 13.94 0.38
CA ALA A 172 -8.77 14.41 -0.03
C ALA A 172 -9.13 13.92 -1.44
N GLU A 173 -8.20 14.02 -2.43
CA GLU A 173 -8.39 13.47 -3.79
C GLU A 173 -8.65 11.95 -3.73
N PHE A 174 -7.91 11.22 -2.90
CA PHE A 174 -8.11 9.78 -2.72
C PHE A 174 -9.50 9.45 -2.16
N ILE A 175 -9.98 10.19 -1.17
CA ILE A 175 -11.32 10.01 -0.58
C ILE A 175 -12.41 10.30 -1.61
N ASP A 176 -12.24 11.31 -2.46
CA ASP A 176 -13.21 11.60 -3.53
C ASP A 176 -13.30 10.46 -4.55
N LEU A 177 -12.17 9.86 -4.93
CA LEU A 177 -12.14 8.64 -5.75
C LEU A 177 -12.85 7.47 -5.07
N ALA A 178 -12.63 7.30 -3.77
CA ALA A 178 -13.29 6.26 -2.99
C ALA A 178 -14.80 6.49 -2.87
N LYS A 179 -15.27 7.74 -2.71
CA LYS A 179 -16.69 8.08 -2.74
C LYS A 179 -17.33 7.73 -4.08
N LYS A 180 -16.68 8.09 -5.19
CA LYS A 180 -17.16 7.73 -6.52
C LYS A 180 -17.30 6.22 -6.70
N HIS A 181 -16.32 5.44 -6.24
CA HIS A 181 -16.41 3.98 -6.24
C HIS A 181 -17.60 3.48 -5.39
N ARG A 182 -17.73 3.99 -4.15
CA ARG A 182 -18.80 3.62 -3.23
C ARG A 182 -20.18 3.83 -3.85
N ASP A 183 -20.39 4.98 -4.48
CA ASP A 183 -21.68 5.38 -5.04
C ASP A 183 -22.10 4.52 -6.24
N LEU A 184 -21.12 3.93 -6.95
CA LEU A 184 -21.35 3.05 -8.10
C LEU A 184 -21.38 1.56 -7.74
N TYR A 185 -20.61 1.13 -6.75
CA TYR A 185 -20.31 -0.29 -6.50
C TYR A 185 -20.50 -0.74 -5.05
N GLY A 186 -20.89 0.18 -4.18
CA GLY A 186 -21.05 -0.08 -2.76
C GLY A 186 -19.79 0.19 -1.93
N ASN A 187 -20.00 0.28 -0.63
CA ASN A 187 -18.96 0.67 0.33
C ASN A 187 -18.08 -0.51 0.73
N SER A 188 -17.31 -1.05 -0.22
CA SER A 188 -16.40 -2.17 0.02
C SER A 188 -15.16 -2.06 -0.85
N PHE A 189 -13.97 -2.10 -0.23
CA PHE A 189 -12.71 -1.86 -0.92
C PHE A 189 -11.71 -2.98 -0.67
N THR A 190 -11.02 -3.35 -1.75
CA THR A 190 -9.87 -4.26 -1.73
C THR A 190 -8.58 -3.44 -1.70
N TYR A 191 -7.70 -3.72 -0.74
CA TYR A 191 -6.37 -3.16 -0.67
C TYR A 191 -5.31 -4.22 -0.96
N THR A 192 -4.34 -3.90 -1.79
CA THR A 192 -3.20 -4.76 -2.10
C THR A 192 -1.92 -4.09 -1.66
N LEU A 193 -1.18 -4.68 -0.73
CA LEU A 193 0.16 -4.23 -0.35
C LEU A 193 1.21 -5.07 -1.05
N VAL A 194 2.09 -4.40 -1.77
CA VAL A 194 3.26 -4.97 -2.43
C VAL A 194 4.51 -4.55 -1.67
N ASP A 195 5.43 -5.48 -1.46
CA ASP A 195 6.68 -5.23 -0.76
C ASP A 195 7.86 -5.39 -1.75
N GLU A 196 8.62 -4.33 -1.98
CA GLU A 196 9.75 -4.35 -2.91
C GLU A 196 10.84 -5.35 -2.50
N ARG A 197 10.99 -5.65 -1.21
CA ARG A 197 11.95 -6.65 -0.72
C ARG A 197 11.68 -8.05 -1.27
N ALA A 198 10.41 -8.42 -1.40
CA ALA A 198 10.02 -9.71 -1.96
C ALA A 198 10.41 -9.84 -3.44
N TYR A 199 10.33 -8.75 -4.20
CA TYR A 199 10.72 -8.71 -5.60
C TYR A 199 12.23 -8.65 -5.77
N THR A 200 12.93 -7.87 -4.97
CA THR A 200 14.39 -7.80 -4.98
C THR A 200 15.03 -9.16 -4.66
N ARG A 201 14.45 -9.93 -3.72
CA ARG A 201 14.93 -11.30 -3.41
C ARG A 201 14.71 -12.26 -4.58
N LYS A 202 13.56 -12.22 -5.24
CA LYS A 202 13.32 -13.02 -6.45
C LYS A 202 14.28 -12.65 -7.58
N LEU A 203 14.57 -11.38 -7.75
CA LEU A 203 15.47 -10.87 -8.80
C LEU A 203 16.93 -11.26 -8.57
N LYS A 204 17.43 -11.18 -7.33
CA LYS A 204 18.76 -11.69 -6.97
C LYS A 204 18.92 -13.19 -7.28
N ARG A 205 17.83 -13.95 -7.17
CA ARG A 205 17.82 -15.39 -7.49
C ARG A 205 17.86 -15.68 -9.00
N TYR A 206 17.44 -14.74 -9.85
CA TYR A 206 17.37 -14.91 -11.32
C TYR A 206 18.38 -14.06 -12.11
N GLY A 207 19.34 -13.40 -11.43
CA GLY A 207 20.44 -12.67 -12.07
C GLY A 207 20.26 -11.14 -12.14
N ALA A 208 21.37 -10.46 -12.02
CA ALA A 208 21.55 -9.05 -11.64
C ALA A 208 21.01 -7.94 -12.57
N TYR A 209 20.27 -8.24 -13.62
CA TYR A 209 19.94 -7.25 -14.67
C TYR A 209 18.69 -6.38 -14.42
N VAL A 210 17.99 -6.53 -13.30
CA VAL A 210 16.67 -5.92 -13.13
C VAL A 210 16.58 -4.90 -11.97
N VAL A 211 17.58 -4.83 -11.12
CA VAL A 211 17.57 -3.96 -9.92
C VAL A 211 17.55 -2.47 -10.25
N GLY A 212 18.13 -2.05 -11.37
CA GLY A 212 18.11 -0.65 -11.82
C GLY A 212 16.77 -0.15 -12.37
N ALA A 213 15.87 -1.06 -12.68
CA ALA A 213 14.65 -0.73 -13.41
C ALA A 213 13.50 -0.22 -12.52
N LEU A 214 13.41 -0.68 -11.27
CA LEU A 214 12.37 -0.24 -10.31
C LEU A 214 12.68 1.16 -9.75
N LEU A 215 13.95 1.43 -9.46
CA LEU A 215 14.40 2.73 -8.96
C LEU A 215 14.33 3.86 -10.02
N LEU A 216 14.25 3.52 -11.31
CA LEU A 216 14.20 4.47 -12.42
C LEU A 216 12.83 4.53 -13.11
N GLY A 217 11.76 3.97 -12.52
CA GLY A 217 10.44 3.96 -13.15
C GLY A 217 10.36 3.05 -14.38
N VAL A 218 11.31 2.14 -14.57
CA VAL A 218 11.33 1.16 -15.65
C VAL A 218 10.48 -0.04 -15.25
N SER A 219 9.46 -0.29 -16.02
CA SER A 219 8.32 -1.15 -15.78
C SER A 219 8.65 -2.57 -15.30
N ILE A 220 7.97 -3.04 -14.25
CA ILE A 220 7.81 -4.45 -13.85
C ILE A 220 7.45 -5.37 -15.05
N TYR A 221 6.92 -4.81 -16.14
CA TYR A 221 6.66 -5.50 -17.40
C TYR A 221 7.92 -5.98 -18.12
N ALA A 222 9.01 -5.22 -18.08
CA ALA A 222 10.29 -5.67 -18.67
C ALA A 222 10.84 -6.88 -17.89
N ILE A 223 10.66 -6.88 -16.58
CA ILE A 223 11.02 -7.97 -15.66
C ILE A 223 10.22 -9.24 -16.01
N TYR A 224 8.90 -9.11 -16.15
CA TYR A 224 8.03 -10.23 -16.50
C TYR A 224 8.36 -10.84 -17.86
N ARG A 225 8.66 -10.04 -18.89
CA ARG A 225 8.99 -10.51 -20.21
C ARG A 225 10.32 -11.27 -20.26
N THR A 226 11.30 -10.84 -19.45
CA THR A 226 12.61 -11.51 -19.35
C THR A 226 12.50 -12.85 -18.62
N LEU A 227 11.65 -12.96 -17.60
CA LEU A 227 11.40 -14.20 -16.87
C LEU A 227 10.62 -15.24 -17.69
N LYS A 228 9.73 -14.80 -18.60
CA LYS A 228 8.95 -15.70 -19.45
C LYS A 228 9.74 -16.28 -20.65
N LYS A 229 10.83 -15.64 -21.07
CA LYS A 229 11.70 -16.12 -22.16
C LYS A 229 12.71 -17.19 -21.72
N LYS A 230 12.83 -17.49 -20.41
CA LYS A 230 13.75 -18.48 -19.84
C LYS A 230 13.04 -19.76 -19.35
N LYS A 231 11.79 -19.95 -19.68
CA LYS A 231 11.07 -21.23 -19.69
C LYS A 231 10.87 -21.66 -21.15
#